data_77d77a4933d69c5cf7dac50df1af883f
#
_entry.id   77d77a4933d69c5cf7dac50df1af883f
#
_cell.length_a   1.000
_cell.length_b   1.000
_cell.length_c   1.000
_cell.angle_alpha   90.00
_cell.angle_beta   90.00
_cell.angle_gamma   90.00
#
_symmetry.space_group_name_H-M   'P 1'
#
loop_
_entity.id
_entity.type
_entity.pdbx_description
1 polymer ?
#
loop_
_entity_poly.entity_id
_entity_poly.type
_entity_poly.pdbx_seq_one_letter_code
_entity_poly.pdbx_strand_id
1 'polypeptide(L)'
;RYIEKHYGESDGEEGRGKRLMNPTTVVHLDEGASMLMETTQIGGIDDTLRKTVADLKAGASLVIKDKIMTTGEQRAMADFSVDMNGEGSSVNLVSRSVAKDHSYQQLDSRINGNAPCAGHSECDAIIMDKACVLASPQLTANDVDAALIHEAAIGKIAGDQIIKLMTLGLSEKEAEEQIVNGFLK
;
A
#
# COMPACT_ATOMS: atom_id res chain seq x y z
N ARG A 1 -8.23 5.39 -15.28
CA ARG A 1 -7.87 4.28 -14.38
C ARG A 1 -6.57 3.63 -14.84
N TYR A 2 -5.62 3.48 -13.92
CA TYR A 2 -4.34 2.80 -14.11
C TYR A 2 -4.30 1.57 -13.19
N ILE A 3 -3.95 0.41 -13.73
CA ILE A 3 -3.85 -0.83 -12.97
C ILE A 3 -2.46 -1.41 -13.17
N GLU A 4 -1.75 -1.65 -12.07
CA GLU A 4 -0.42 -2.24 -12.06
C GLU A 4 -0.44 -3.50 -11.19
N LYS A 5 -0.01 -4.62 -11.74
CA LYS A 5 0.07 -5.89 -11.03
C LYS A 5 1.47 -6.44 -11.12
N HIS A 6 2.05 -6.69 -9.96
CA HIS A 6 3.40 -7.22 -9.82
C HIS A 6 3.36 -8.62 -9.22
N TYR A 7 3.88 -9.56 -9.96
CA TYR A 7 4.06 -10.93 -9.51
C TYR A 7 5.30 -11.53 -10.17
N GLY A 8 6.00 -12.41 -9.43
CA GLY A 8 7.13 -13.15 -9.95
C GLY A 8 6.76 -14.62 -10.10
N GLU A 9 7.17 -15.23 -11.19
CA GLU A 9 7.07 -16.67 -11.39
C GLU A 9 8.42 -17.33 -11.12
N SER A 10 8.41 -18.50 -10.50
CA SER A 10 9.58 -19.37 -10.37
C SER A 10 9.58 -20.35 -11.53
N ASP A 11 10.68 -20.45 -12.23
CA ASP A 11 10.89 -21.48 -13.25
C ASP A 11 11.29 -22.85 -12.67
N GLY A 12 11.24 -22.98 -11.33
CA GLY A 12 11.48 -24.24 -10.62
C GLY A 12 12.95 -24.64 -10.51
N GLU A 13 13.89 -23.86 -11.02
CA GLU A 13 15.32 -24.14 -10.86
C GLU A 13 15.84 -23.59 -9.51
N GLU A 14 16.28 -24.48 -8.64
CA GLU A 14 17.04 -24.14 -7.44
C GLU A 14 18.38 -23.47 -7.82
N GLY A 15 18.69 -22.30 -7.19
CA GLY A 15 19.99 -21.65 -7.33
C GLY A 15 20.05 -20.44 -8.25
N ARG A 16 18.95 -19.97 -8.82
CA ARG A 16 18.89 -18.65 -9.47
C ARG A 16 18.83 -17.54 -8.41
N GLY A 17 19.41 -16.37 -8.80
CA GLY A 17 19.46 -15.18 -7.94
C GLY A 17 18.08 -14.66 -7.54
N LYS A 18 18.06 -13.65 -6.66
CA LYS A 18 16.83 -13.00 -6.18
C LYS A 18 16.04 -12.35 -7.32
N ARG A 19 14.73 -12.47 -7.25
CA ARG A 19 13.79 -11.76 -8.12
C ARG A 19 13.60 -10.35 -7.59
N LEU A 20 14.25 -9.40 -8.26
CA LEU A 20 14.25 -7.98 -7.88
C LEU A 20 13.38 -7.18 -8.82
N MET A 21 12.61 -6.22 -8.29
CA MET A 21 11.80 -5.32 -9.10
C MET A 21 11.71 -3.93 -8.43
N ASN A 22 12.26 -2.92 -9.11
CA ASN A 22 12.32 -1.55 -8.59
C ASN A 22 11.68 -0.56 -9.58
N PRO A 23 10.36 -0.59 -9.79
CA PRO A 23 9.69 0.32 -10.71
C PRO A 23 9.60 1.74 -10.14
N THR A 24 9.60 2.72 -11.04
CA THR A 24 9.27 4.10 -10.72
C THR A 24 8.11 4.56 -11.60
N THR A 25 7.04 5.02 -10.96
CA THR A 25 5.86 5.58 -11.64
C THR A 25 5.82 7.08 -11.38
N VAL A 26 5.72 7.86 -12.45
CA VAL A 26 5.59 9.33 -12.37
C VAL A 26 4.22 9.71 -12.90
N VAL A 27 3.47 10.48 -12.10
CA VAL A 27 2.10 10.91 -12.38
C VAL A 27 2.07 12.44 -12.44
N HIS A 28 1.61 12.98 -13.56
CA HIS A 28 1.29 14.40 -13.68
C HIS A 28 -0.20 14.54 -13.97
N LEU A 29 -0.94 15.19 -13.08
CA LEU A 29 -2.35 15.48 -13.27
C LEU A 29 -2.53 16.96 -13.52
N ASP A 30 -2.93 17.29 -14.74
CA ASP A 30 -3.27 18.65 -15.14
C ASP A 30 -4.58 19.12 -14.47
N GLU A 31 -4.91 20.41 -14.66
CA GLU A 31 -6.09 21.04 -14.08
C GLU A 31 -7.37 20.23 -14.31
N GLY A 32 -8.08 19.94 -13.24
CA GLY A 32 -9.34 19.17 -13.24
C GLY A 32 -9.21 17.69 -13.61
N ALA A 33 -8.00 17.19 -13.83
CA ALA A 33 -7.79 15.77 -14.18
C ALA A 33 -8.04 14.85 -12.99
N SER A 34 -8.50 13.63 -13.25
CA SER A 34 -8.71 12.61 -12.22
C SER A 34 -8.08 11.28 -12.59
N MET A 35 -7.49 10.60 -11.60
CA MET A 35 -6.88 9.28 -11.78
C MET A 35 -7.21 8.35 -10.62
N LEU A 36 -7.59 7.11 -10.96
CA LEU A 36 -7.59 5.98 -10.04
C LEU A 36 -6.40 5.08 -10.39
N MET A 37 -5.44 4.98 -9.47
CA MET A 37 -4.29 4.08 -9.55
C MET A 37 -4.50 2.91 -8.60
N GLU A 38 -4.46 1.70 -9.13
CA GLU A 38 -4.56 0.47 -8.36
C GLU A 38 -3.29 -0.34 -8.55
N THR A 39 -2.53 -0.55 -7.49
CA THR A 39 -1.31 -1.35 -7.50
C THR A 39 -1.51 -2.60 -6.66
N THR A 40 -1.00 -3.72 -7.14
CA THR A 40 -1.10 -5.01 -6.45
C THR A 40 0.20 -5.77 -6.58
N GLN A 41 0.77 -6.18 -5.44
CA GLN A 41 1.92 -7.07 -5.39
C GLN A 41 1.61 -8.22 -4.43
N ILE A 42 1.30 -9.39 -4.98
CA ILE A 42 0.93 -10.57 -4.21
C ILE A 42 1.85 -11.73 -4.59
N GLY A 43 2.92 -11.91 -3.82
CA GLY A 43 3.85 -13.02 -3.95
C GLY A 43 4.82 -12.97 -5.12
N GLY A 44 5.77 -13.88 -5.12
CA GLY A 44 6.68 -14.18 -6.23
C GLY A 44 7.87 -13.25 -6.42
N ILE A 45 7.96 -12.10 -5.73
CA ILE A 45 9.07 -11.17 -5.82
C ILE A 45 9.81 -11.18 -4.47
N ASP A 46 11.14 -11.35 -4.52
CA ASP A 46 11.93 -11.51 -3.31
C ASP A 46 12.30 -10.19 -2.67
N ASP A 47 12.56 -9.16 -3.49
CA ASP A 47 12.85 -7.81 -2.99
C ASP A 47 12.34 -6.76 -3.99
N THR A 48 11.66 -5.73 -3.48
CA THR A 48 11.13 -4.66 -4.30
C THR A 48 11.22 -3.31 -3.60
N LEU A 49 11.53 -2.27 -4.40
CA LEU A 49 11.38 -0.88 -4.04
C LEU A 49 10.56 -0.19 -5.12
N ARG A 50 9.27 0.01 -4.84
CA ARG A 50 8.37 0.74 -5.74
C ARG A 50 8.35 2.21 -5.36
N LYS A 51 8.57 3.08 -6.33
CA LYS A 51 8.45 4.54 -6.16
C LYS A 51 7.31 5.09 -6.99
N THR A 52 6.49 5.92 -6.37
CA THR A 52 5.44 6.68 -7.05
C THR A 52 5.59 8.15 -6.70
N VAL A 53 5.75 8.98 -7.72
CA VAL A 53 5.84 10.44 -7.56
C VAL A 53 4.68 11.07 -8.33
N ALA A 54 3.90 11.92 -7.68
CA ALA A 54 2.74 12.58 -8.28
C ALA A 54 2.80 14.09 -8.08
N ASP A 55 2.45 14.84 -9.13
CA ASP A 55 2.25 16.29 -9.12
C ASP A 55 0.80 16.60 -9.55
N LEU A 56 0.06 17.33 -8.70
CA LEU A 56 -1.35 17.62 -8.89
C LEU A 56 -1.56 19.13 -9.08
N LYS A 57 -2.16 19.49 -10.22
CA LYS A 57 -2.57 20.87 -10.52
C LYS A 57 -3.96 21.17 -9.95
N ALA A 58 -4.47 22.40 -10.20
CA ALA A 58 -5.74 22.86 -9.64
C ALA A 58 -6.90 21.91 -9.96
N GLY A 59 -7.68 21.57 -8.94
CA GLY A 59 -8.84 20.68 -9.05
C GLY A 59 -8.50 19.22 -9.43
N ALA A 60 -7.23 18.85 -9.51
CA ALA A 60 -6.83 17.48 -9.84
C ALA A 60 -7.12 16.51 -8.67
N SER A 61 -7.51 15.29 -9.00
CA SER A 61 -7.86 14.26 -8.00
C SER A 61 -7.14 12.95 -8.28
N LEU A 62 -6.41 12.45 -7.27
CA LEU A 62 -5.68 11.19 -7.32
C LEU A 62 -6.18 10.24 -6.24
N VAL A 63 -6.61 9.05 -6.63
CA VAL A 63 -6.90 7.95 -5.71
C VAL A 63 -5.89 6.83 -5.95
N ILE A 64 -5.14 6.47 -4.91
CA ILE A 64 -4.19 5.35 -4.93
C ILE A 64 -4.73 4.25 -4.02
N LYS A 65 -4.87 3.05 -4.58
CA LYS A 65 -5.17 1.83 -3.82
C LYS A 65 -4.02 0.86 -4.00
N ASP A 66 -3.28 0.66 -2.93
CA ASP A 66 -2.11 -0.22 -2.92
C ASP A 66 -2.40 -1.50 -2.12
N LYS A 67 -2.04 -2.65 -2.67
CA LYS A 67 -2.21 -3.96 -2.03
C LYS A 67 -0.91 -4.73 -2.09
N ILE A 68 -0.40 -5.11 -0.91
CA ILE A 68 0.86 -5.84 -0.79
C ILE A 68 0.65 -7.09 0.06
N MET A 69 1.20 -8.21 -0.39
CA MET A 69 1.36 -9.40 0.42
C MET A 69 2.78 -9.94 0.27
N THR A 70 3.43 -10.18 1.41
CA THR A 70 4.76 -10.78 1.48
C THR A 70 4.77 -12.01 2.38
N THR A 71 5.59 -12.99 2.01
CA THR A 71 5.76 -14.26 2.74
C THR A 71 7.23 -14.67 2.76
N GLY A 72 7.60 -15.63 3.60
CA GLY A 72 8.98 -16.12 3.71
C GLY A 72 9.94 -15.01 4.14
N GLU A 73 11.00 -14.81 3.37
CA GLU A 73 12.02 -13.76 3.59
C GLU A 73 11.85 -12.57 2.63
N GLN A 74 10.71 -12.42 1.99
CA GLN A 74 10.45 -11.36 1.02
C GLN A 74 10.51 -9.97 1.67
N ARG A 75 10.94 -8.98 0.87
CA ARG A 75 10.99 -7.58 1.27
C ARG A 75 10.23 -6.72 0.27
N ALA A 76 9.32 -5.89 0.76
CA ALA A 76 8.59 -4.95 -0.08
C ALA A 76 8.66 -3.55 0.52
N MET A 77 9.17 -2.60 -0.27
CA MET A 77 9.20 -1.18 0.08
C MET A 77 8.37 -0.41 -0.93
N ALA A 78 7.45 0.41 -0.45
CA ALA A 78 6.63 1.31 -1.26
C ALA A 78 6.88 2.75 -0.80
N ASP A 79 7.31 3.60 -1.71
CA ASP A 79 7.62 5.01 -1.48
C ASP A 79 6.67 5.88 -2.34
N PHE A 80 5.74 6.56 -1.70
CA PHE A 80 4.80 7.48 -2.33
C PHE A 80 5.17 8.92 -1.99
N SER A 81 5.28 9.77 -3.00
CA SER A 81 5.48 11.21 -2.85
C SER A 81 4.46 11.96 -3.70
N VAL A 82 3.62 12.75 -3.06
CA VAL A 82 2.56 13.51 -3.72
C VAL A 82 2.68 14.98 -3.39
N ASP A 83 2.86 15.80 -4.42
CA ASP A 83 2.87 17.27 -4.33
C ASP A 83 1.54 17.83 -4.85
N MET A 84 0.74 18.41 -3.96
CA MET A 84 -0.52 19.06 -4.28
C MET A 84 -0.26 20.57 -4.47
N ASN A 85 0.04 20.94 -5.73
CA ASN A 85 0.47 22.29 -6.10
C ASN A 85 -0.68 23.21 -6.56
N GLY A 86 -1.85 22.65 -6.79
CA GLY A 86 -3.01 23.41 -7.27
C GLY A 86 -4.14 23.50 -6.25
N GLU A 87 -4.81 24.66 -6.23
CA GLU A 87 -6.01 24.88 -5.41
C GLU A 87 -7.09 23.85 -5.71
N GLY A 88 -7.74 23.30 -4.67
CA GLY A 88 -8.79 22.30 -4.80
C GLY A 88 -8.30 20.91 -5.22
N SER A 89 -6.99 20.70 -5.29
CA SER A 89 -6.46 19.35 -5.56
C SER A 89 -6.71 18.40 -4.39
N SER A 90 -6.79 17.09 -4.70
CA SER A 90 -7.04 16.08 -3.68
C SER A 90 -6.26 14.79 -3.92
N VAL A 91 -5.81 14.16 -2.85
CA VAL A 91 -5.24 12.81 -2.87
C VAL A 91 -5.89 11.93 -1.80
N ASN A 92 -6.20 10.69 -2.16
CA ASN A 92 -6.57 9.64 -1.24
C ASN A 92 -5.68 8.42 -1.49
N LEU A 93 -4.76 8.14 -0.58
CA LEU A 93 -3.85 7.00 -0.62
C LEU A 93 -4.28 5.97 0.43
N VAL A 94 -4.67 4.77 -0.01
CA VAL A 94 -5.03 3.65 0.84
C VAL A 94 -4.09 2.49 0.55
N SER A 95 -3.27 2.11 1.52
CA SER A 95 -2.40 0.92 1.43
C SER A 95 -2.90 -0.16 2.37
N ARG A 96 -3.20 -1.34 1.83
CA ARG A 96 -3.54 -2.53 2.59
C ARG A 96 -2.50 -3.59 2.39
N SER A 97 -1.95 -4.10 3.49
CA SER A 97 -0.84 -5.04 3.40
C SER A 97 -0.98 -6.22 4.36
N VAL A 98 -0.44 -7.36 3.94
CA VAL A 98 -0.32 -8.56 4.77
C VAL A 98 1.11 -9.05 4.72
N ALA A 99 1.75 -9.15 5.88
CA ALA A 99 3.10 -9.67 6.02
C ALA A 99 3.09 -10.97 6.85
N LYS A 100 3.69 -12.04 6.32
CA LYS A 100 3.75 -13.37 6.95
C LYS A 100 5.19 -13.87 7.10
N ASP A 101 5.36 -14.86 7.93
CA ASP A 101 6.62 -15.58 8.18
C ASP A 101 7.71 -14.66 8.77
N HIS A 102 8.78 -14.38 8.04
CA HIS A 102 9.86 -13.47 8.41
C HIS A 102 9.97 -12.29 7.42
N SER A 103 8.91 -12.04 6.65
CA SER A 103 8.94 -11.00 5.63
C SER A 103 8.95 -9.59 6.22
N TYR A 104 9.41 -8.64 5.42
CA TYR A 104 9.51 -7.24 5.80
C TYR A 104 8.79 -6.35 4.81
N GLN A 105 8.01 -5.41 5.32
CA GLN A 105 7.39 -4.36 4.52
C GLN A 105 7.70 -2.99 5.09
N GLN A 106 7.87 -2.02 4.20
CA GLN A 106 7.99 -0.61 4.57
C GLN A 106 7.14 0.23 3.63
N LEU A 107 6.32 1.09 4.23
CA LEU A 107 5.53 2.10 3.52
C LEU A 107 6.00 3.49 3.95
N ASP A 108 6.60 4.21 3.02
CA ASP A 108 6.89 5.63 3.17
C ASP A 108 5.88 6.43 2.35
N SER A 109 5.17 7.35 2.97
CA SER A 109 4.22 8.22 2.28
C SER A 109 4.48 9.68 2.63
N ARG A 110 4.79 10.50 1.62
CA ARG A 110 4.97 11.94 1.74
C ARG A 110 3.88 12.65 0.97
N ILE A 111 3.10 13.48 1.66
CA ILE A 111 2.05 14.30 1.05
C ILE A 111 2.30 15.75 1.42
N ASN A 112 2.54 16.57 0.40
CA ASN A 112 2.82 17.99 0.55
C ASN A 112 1.62 18.81 0.00
N GLY A 113 0.96 19.54 0.88
CA GLY A 113 -0.11 20.50 0.53
C GLY A 113 0.49 21.87 0.32
N ASN A 114 0.73 22.24 -0.94
CA ASN A 114 1.38 23.52 -1.32
C ASN A 114 0.37 24.59 -1.71
N ALA A 115 -0.92 24.27 -1.69
CA ALA A 115 -2.06 25.14 -1.99
C ALA A 115 -3.25 24.68 -1.13
N PRO A 116 -4.39 25.42 -1.09
CA PRO A 116 -5.64 24.92 -0.50
C PRO A 116 -6.04 23.58 -1.12
N CYS A 117 -5.95 22.50 -0.35
CA CYS A 117 -6.08 21.13 -0.86
C CYS A 117 -6.51 20.14 0.23
N ALA A 118 -6.88 18.92 -0.15
CA ALA A 118 -7.25 17.85 0.79
C ALA A 118 -6.46 16.57 0.53
N GLY A 119 -5.71 16.10 1.53
CA GLY A 119 -4.93 14.88 1.45
C GLY A 119 -5.29 13.89 2.56
N HIS A 120 -5.50 12.63 2.19
CA HIS A 120 -5.73 11.52 3.12
C HIS A 120 -4.78 10.37 2.79
N SER A 121 -4.16 9.82 3.83
CA SER A 121 -3.31 8.62 3.74
C SER A 121 -3.76 7.61 4.78
N GLU A 122 -4.07 6.40 4.35
CA GLU A 122 -4.46 5.28 5.20
C GLU A 122 -3.47 4.12 5.02
N CYS A 123 -2.99 3.57 6.13
CA CYS A 123 -2.09 2.41 6.13
C CYS A 123 -2.62 1.32 7.04
N ASP A 124 -3.22 0.30 6.46
CA ASP A 124 -3.72 -0.86 7.18
C ASP A 124 -2.82 -2.08 6.92
N ALA A 125 -2.41 -2.76 7.99
CA ALA A 125 -1.57 -3.94 7.86
C ALA A 125 -1.96 -5.06 8.82
N ILE A 126 -2.01 -6.29 8.29
CA ILE A 126 -2.05 -7.51 9.08
C ILE A 126 -0.65 -8.11 9.17
N ILE A 127 -0.17 -8.29 10.40
CA ILE A 127 1.13 -8.92 10.68
C ILE A 127 0.88 -10.32 11.23
N MET A 128 1.52 -11.32 10.62
CA MET A 128 1.46 -12.71 11.04
C MET A 128 2.87 -13.22 11.33
N ASP A 129 2.98 -14.21 12.22
CA ASP A 129 4.22 -14.87 12.61
C ASP A 129 5.29 -13.90 13.15
N LYS A 130 6.45 -13.82 12.49
CA LYS A 130 7.57 -12.96 12.84
C LYS A 130 7.82 -11.85 11.82
N ALA A 131 6.83 -11.58 10.95
CA ALA A 131 6.94 -10.52 9.97
C ALA A 131 7.01 -9.14 10.63
N CYS A 132 7.49 -8.17 9.88
CA CYS A 132 7.63 -6.79 10.31
C CYS A 132 7.02 -5.86 9.26
N VAL A 133 6.22 -4.90 9.72
CA VAL A 133 5.69 -3.80 8.88
C VAL A 133 6.07 -2.47 9.53
N LEU A 134 6.67 -1.59 8.75
CA LEU A 134 7.00 -0.22 9.12
C LEU A 134 6.20 0.75 8.25
N ALA A 135 5.51 1.71 8.87
CA ALA A 135 4.87 2.82 8.17
C ALA A 135 5.50 4.15 8.62
N SER A 136 5.89 4.99 7.66
CA SER A 136 6.52 6.29 7.90
C SER A 136 5.77 7.39 7.15
N PRO A 137 4.60 7.83 7.64
CA PRO A 137 3.86 8.92 7.02
C PRO A 137 4.51 10.28 7.30
N GLN A 138 4.57 11.13 6.28
CA GLN A 138 5.01 12.52 6.37
C GLN A 138 3.97 13.42 5.70
N LEU A 139 3.34 14.27 6.48
CA LEU A 139 2.36 15.25 6.00
C LEU A 139 2.94 16.65 6.20
N THR A 140 3.01 17.44 5.13
CA THR A 140 3.51 18.81 5.18
C THR A 140 2.45 19.76 4.62
N ALA A 141 1.79 20.52 5.49
CA ALA A 141 0.86 21.57 5.11
C ALA A 141 1.64 22.88 4.95
N ASN A 142 2.00 23.23 3.72
CA ASN A 142 2.69 24.47 3.39
C ASN A 142 1.71 25.63 3.17
N ASP A 143 0.43 25.34 3.00
CA ASP A 143 -0.66 26.31 2.90
C ASP A 143 -1.57 26.18 4.13
N VAL A 144 -2.10 27.30 4.62
CA VAL A 144 -2.96 27.38 5.80
C VAL A 144 -4.30 26.64 5.61
N ASP A 145 -4.78 26.56 4.37
CA ASP A 145 -6.01 25.87 4.01
C ASP A 145 -5.76 24.44 3.47
N ALA A 146 -4.54 23.92 3.61
CA ALA A 146 -4.23 22.53 3.31
C ALA A 146 -4.71 21.59 4.45
N ALA A 147 -5.69 20.73 4.17
CA ALA A 147 -6.23 19.75 5.09
C ALA A 147 -5.61 18.37 4.83
N LEU A 148 -4.71 17.92 5.71
CA LEU A 148 -4.00 16.65 5.56
C LEU A 148 -4.29 15.74 6.75
N ILE A 149 -4.67 14.49 6.47
CA ILE A 149 -5.02 13.49 7.49
C ILE A 149 -4.25 12.20 7.23
N HIS A 150 -3.78 11.55 8.30
CA HIS A 150 -3.24 10.19 8.25
C HIS A 150 -3.94 9.29 9.26
N GLU A 151 -4.24 8.06 8.83
CA GLU A 151 -4.79 6.99 9.66
C GLU A 151 -3.95 5.72 9.48
N ALA A 152 -3.80 4.92 10.54
CA ALA A 152 -3.11 3.64 10.47
C ALA A 152 -3.72 2.61 11.42
N ALA A 153 -3.92 1.40 10.92
CA ALA A 153 -4.29 0.23 11.72
C ALA A 153 -3.33 -0.93 11.41
N ILE A 154 -2.33 -1.12 12.27
CA ILE A 154 -1.30 -2.14 12.09
C ILE A 154 -1.39 -3.13 13.26
N GLY A 155 -1.65 -4.40 12.97
CA GLY A 155 -1.81 -5.40 14.03
C GLY A 155 -1.93 -6.83 13.54
N LYS A 156 -2.26 -7.70 14.49
CA LYS A 156 -2.53 -9.13 14.23
C LYS A 156 -4.02 -9.37 14.02
N ILE A 157 -4.36 -10.47 13.38
CA ILE A 157 -5.75 -10.94 13.33
C ILE A 157 -6.23 -11.21 14.76
N ALA A 158 -7.38 -10.65 15.13
CA ALA A 158 -7.97 -10.91 16.45
C ALA A 158 -8.41 -12.38 16.58
N GLY A 159 -8.04 -13.03 17.69
CA GLY A 159 -8.33 -14.45 17.91
C GLY A 159 -9.82 -14.79 17.88
N ASP A 160 -10.69 -13.89 18.34
CA ASP A 160 -12.14 -14.06 18.28
C ASP A 160 -12.70 -14.05 16.85
N GLN A 161 -12.08 -13.37 15.91
CA GLN A 161 -12.46 -13.45 14.49
C GLN A 161 -12.16 -14.83 13.92
N ILE A 162 -10.99 -15.39 14.25
CA ILE A 162 -10.62 -16.75 13.86
C ILE A 162 -11.57 -17.77 14.49
N ILE A 163 -11.78 -17.70 15.81
CA ILE A 163 -12.68 -18.59 16.54
C ILE A 163 -14.09 -18.54 15.94
N LYS A 164 -14.62 -17.35 15.64
CA LYS A 164 -15.94 -17.20 15.03
C LYS A 164 -16.04 -17.94 13.69
N LEU A 165 -15.04 -17.84 12.84
CA LEU A 165 -15.03 -18.56 11.56
C LEU A 165 -14.88 -20.07 11.75
N MET A 166 -14.09 -20.52 12.74
CA MET A 166 -13.99 -21.94 13.09
C MET A 166 -15.32 -22.51 13.59
N THR A 167 -16.15 -21.73 14.32
CA THR A 167 -17.50 -22.17 14.72
C THR A 167 -18.44 -22.40 13.53
N LEU A 168 -18.11 -21.84 12.37
CA LEU A 168 -18.84 -22.05 11.11
C LEU A 168 -18.29 -23.23 10.29
N GLY A 169 -17.33 -23.99 10.86
CA GLY A 169 -16.80 -25.21 10.27
C GLY A 169 -15.49 -25.07 9.49
N LEU A 170 -14.86 -23.88 9.52
CA LEU A 170 -13.54 -23.68 8.91
C LEU A 170 -12.43 -24.17 9.85
N SER A 171 -11.35 -24.69 9.28
CA SER A 171 -10.10 -24.87 10.03
C SER A 171 -9.48 -23.50 10.34
N GLU A 172 -8.57 -23.43 11.29
CA GLU A 172 -7.85 -22.21 11.63
C GLU A 172 -7.19 -21.58 10.40
N LYS A 173 -6.50 -22.39 9.58
CA LYS A 173 -5.86 -21.94 8.35
C LYS A 173 -6.86 -21.36 7.33
N GLU A 174 -7.99 -22.02 7.13
CA GLU A 174 -9.04 -21.52 6.22
C GLU A 174 -9.66 -20.22 6.75
N ALA A 175 -9.81 -20.09 8.08
CA ALA A 175 -10.29 -18.86 8.70
C ALA A 175 -9.32 -17.68 8.47
N GLU A 176 -8.02 -17.90 8.68
CA GLU A 176 -6.98 -16.92 8.37
C GLU A 176 -6.99 -16.52 6.89
N GLU A 177 -7.02 -17.49 5.98
CA GLU A 177 -7.07 -17.23 4.53
C GLU A 177 -8.30 -16.41 4.13
N GLN A 178 -9.47 -16.67 4.73
CA GLN A 178 -10.68 -15.89 4.48
C GLN A 178 -10.55 -14.45 4.96
N ILE A 179 -9.97 -14.23 6.14
CA ILE A 179 -9.75 -12.88 6.68
C ILE A 179 -8.76 -12.12 5.79
N VAL A 180 -7.62 -12.72 5.43
CA VAL A 180 -6.59 -12.12 4.56
C VAL A 180 -7.18 -11.78 3.19
N ASN A 181 -7.90 -12.71 2.57
CA ASN A 181 -8.53 -12.48 1.27
C ASN A 181 -9.61 -11.38 1.33
N GLY A 182 -10.35 -11.29 2.43
CA GLY A 182 -11.34 -10.24 2.65
C GLY A 182 -10.70 -8.86 2.84
N PHE A 183 -9.59 -8.82 3.56
CA PHE A 183 -8.85 -7.61 3.85
C PHE A 183 -8.16 -7.02 2.61
N LEU A 184 -7.63 -7.86 1.71
CA LEU A 184 -6.98 -7.44 0.47
C LEU A 184 -7.95 -7.22 -0.71
N LYS A 185 -9.25 -7.36 -0.54
CA LYS A 185 -10.24 -6.99 -1.57
C LYS A 185 -10.40 -5.49 -1.67
#